data_673a126cb5c2d96eb677475d727df705
#
_entry.id   673a126cb5c2d96eb677475d727df705
#
_cell.length_a   1.000
_cell.length_b   1.000
_cell.length_c   1.000
_cell.angle_alpha   90.00
_cell.angle_beta   90.00
_cell.angle_gamma   90.00
#
_symmetry.space_group_name_H-M   'P 1'
#
loop_
_entity.id
_entity.type
_entity.pdbx_description
1 polymer ?
#
loop_
_entity_poly.entity_id
_entity_poly.type
_entity_poly.pdbx_seq_one_letter_code
_entity_poly.pdbx_strand_id
1 'polypeptide(L)'
;MNAGRSGTGNRFAAKYADMVFTSFWESGHKGAGATVAGLRRLAREEFGREIQVWSTAFVLCRPTEKEARDELHYVVEEQGDWEAIDTLARIIRMDNRDVPPDVQRARKARLMTGYGSYPLVGTPEQIVDELRKLSADGVDGLVLSWVNYQHELRQFIAEVLPLLEQAGLRTPAGVTPITAG
;
A
#
# COMPACT_ATOMS: atom_id res chain seq x y z
N MET A 1 -0.65 -10.94 13.08
CA MET A 1 -0.31 -10.55 11.67
C MET A 1 0.85 -11.40 11.17
N ASN A 2 0.83 -11.82 9.93
CA ASN A 2 1.91 -12.57 9.27
C ASN A 2 2.23 -11.94 7.91
N ALA A 3 3.51 -11.82 7.57
CA ALA A 3 4.01 -11.19 6.35
C ALA A 3 4.72 -12.17 5.39
N GLY A 4 4.48 -13.46 5.50
CA GLY A 4 5.05 -14.47 4.62
C GLY A 4 4.45 -14.39 3.22
N ARG A 5 5.31 -14.23 2.19
CA ARG A 5 4.87 -14.05 0.78
C ARG A 5 5.03 -15.29 -0.08
N SER A 6 5.70 -16.33 0.41
CA SER A 6 5.80 -17.62 -0.28
C SER A 6 4.48 -18.40 -0.21
N GLY A 7 4.30 -19.39 -1.07
CA GLY A 7 3.14 -20.27 -1.00
C GLY A 7 2.97 -20.91 0.39
N THR A 8 4.08 -21.36 1.00
CA THR A 8 4.08 -21.89 2.38
C THR A 8 3.74 -20.80 3.40
N GLY A 9 4.28 -19.59 3.24
CA GLY A 9 3.96 -18.45 4.12
C GLY A 9 2.50 -18.05 4.04
N ASN A 10 1.92 -18.01 2.85
CA ASN A 10 0.50 -17.72 2.64
C ASN A 10 -0.40 -18.80 3.29
N ARG A 11 -0.05 -20.08 3.17
CA ARG A 11 -0.79 -21.18 3.82
C ARG A 11 -0.68 -21.10 5.34
N PHE A 12 0.51 -20.80 5.88
CA PHE A 12 0.69 -20.58 7.31
C PHE A 12 -0.15 -19.40 7.81
N ALA A 13 -0.13 -18.27 7.10
CA ALA A 13 -0.93 -17.10 7.43
C ALA A 13 -2.44 -17.41 7.38
N ALA A 14 -2.91 -18.04 6.32
CA ALA A 14 -4.30 -18.47 6.16
C ALA A 14 -4.79 -19.39 7.30
N LYS A 15 -3.90 -20.25 7.80
CA LYS A 15 -4.22 -21.22 8.86
C LYS A 15 -4.20 -20.61 10.27
N TYR A 16 -3.26 -19.71 10.56
CA TYR A 16 -2.96 -19.31 11.94
C TYR A 16 -3.05 -17.82 12.24
N ALA A 17 -3.03 -16.95 11.22
CA ALA A 17 -3.07 -15.51 11.42
C ALA A 17 -4.48 -14.93 11.20
N ASP A 18 -4.82 -13.89 11.96
CA ASP A 18 -6.06 -13.13 11.75
C ASP A 18 -5.87 -12.05 10.70
N MET A 19 -4.61 -11.60 10.51
CA MET A 19 -4.21 -10.57 9.54
C MET A 19 -3.05 -11.08 8.68
N VAL A 20 -3.21 -11.01 7.36
CA VAL A 20 -2.15 -11.25 6.38
C VAL A 20 -1.64 -9.90 5.87
N PHE A 21 -0.34 -9.71 5.94
CA PHE A 21 0.32 -8.52 5.42
C PHE A 21 0.99 -8.84 4.09
N THR A 22 0.59 -8.15 3.04
CA THR A 22 1.12 -8.34 1.68
C THR A 22 1.42 -7.01 1.01
N SER A 23 2.13 -7.02 -0.10
CA SER A 23 2.38 -5.82 -0.90
C SER A 23 1.77 -5.97 -2.29
N PHE A 24 1.26 -4.87 -2.83
CA PHE A 24 0.66 -4.80 -4.16
C PHE A 24 1.62 -4.17 -5.19
N TRP A 25 2.90 -4.21 -4.92
CA TRP A 25 3.89 -3.50 -5.72
C TRP A 25 4.07 -4.04 -7.14
N GLU A 26 3.88 -5.36 -7.35
CA GLU A 26 4.01 -5.96 -8.69
C GLU A 26 2.75 -5.81 -9.53
N SER A 27 1.61 -5.80 -8.90
CA SER A 27 0.31 -5.88 -9.56
C SER A 27 -0.40 -4.54 -9.71
N GLY A 28 0.09 -3.48 -9.04
CA GLY A 28 -0.61 -2.21 -9.00
C GLY A 28 -2.06 -2.37 -8.51
N HIS A 29 -2.89 -1.38 -8.78
CA HIS A 29 -4.29 -1.40 -8.41
C HIS A 29 -5.06 -2.62 -9.01
N LYS A 30 -4.82 -2.96 -10.27
CA LYS A 30 -5.55 -4.08 -10.93
C LYS A 30 -5.25 -5.48 -10.35
N GLY A 31 -4.15 -5.64 -9.61
CA GLY A 31 -3.78 -6.92 -9.03
C GLY A 31 -4.08 -7.05 -7.54
N ALA A 32 -4.41 -5.96 -6.85
CA ALA A 32 -4.73 -5.98 -5.43
C ALA A 32 -5.93 -6.89 -5.17
N GLY A 33 -7.04 -6.69 -5.86
CA GLY A 33 -8.26 -7.47 -5.71
C GLY A 33 -8.04 -8.97 -5.96
N ALA A 34 -7.28 -9.34 -6.99
CA ALA A 34 -6.97 -10.73 -7.27
C ALA A 34 -6.14 -11.39 -6.17
N THR A 35 -5.15 -10.66 -5.63
CA THR A 35 -4.31 -11.11 -4.51
C THR A 35 -5.14 -11.30 -3.25
N VAL A 36 -5.97 -10.32 -2.89
CA VAL A 36 -6.87 -10.38 -1.73
C VAL A 36 -7.83 -11.55 -1.85
N ALA A 37 -8.51 -11.67 -3.00
CA ALA A 37 -9.45 -12.77 -3.26
C ALA A 37 -8.78 -14.14 -3.15
N GLY A 38 -7.55 -14.27 -3.66
CA GLY A 38 -6.75 -15.50 -3.58
C GLY A 38 -6.42 -15.90 -2.14
N LEU A 39 -5.99 -14.94 -1.31
CA LEU A 39 -5.66 -15.17 0.10
C LEU A 39 -6.91 -15.55 0.92
N ARG A 40 -8.02 -14.84 0.73
CA ARG A 40 -9.29 -15.14 1.42
C ARG A 40 -9.86 -16.47 0.99
N ARG A 41 -9.80 -16.78 -0.29
CA ARG A 41 -10.23 -18.11 -0.80
C ARG A 41 -9.40 -19.21 -0.16
N LEU A 42 -8.08 -19.10 -0.14
CA LEU A 42 -7.18 -20.07 0.52
C LEU A 42 -7.57 -20.29 1.99
N ALA A 43 -7.81 -19.21 2.74
CA ALA A 43 -8.18 -19.29 4.15
C ALA A 43 -9.54 -19.99 4.34
N ARG A 44 -10.51 -19.65 3.52
CA ARG A 44 -11.88 -20.20 3.61
C ARG A 44 -11.95 -21.66 3.16
N GLU A 45 -11.41 -21.99 1.99
CA GLU A 45 -11.54 -23.33 1.41
C GLU A 45 -10.68 -24.38 2.12
N GLU A 46 -9.46 -24.03 2.54
CA GLU A 46 -8.58 -25.01 3.17
C GLU A 46 -8.67 -25.05 4.71
N PHE A 47 -9.07 -23.94 5.34
CA PHE A 47 -9.03 -23.85 6.81
C PHE A 47 -10.32 -23.37 7.46
N GLY A 48 -11.38 -23.06 6.68
CA GLY A 48 -12.67 -22.58 7.20
C GLY A 48 -12.57 -21.25 7.95
N ARG A 49 -11.59 -20.38 7.59
CA ARG A 49 -11.31 -19.13 8.31
C ARG A 49 -11.54 -17.88 7.46
N GLU A 50 -11.96 -16.82 8.12
CA GLU A 50 -11.90 -15.46 7.56
C GLU A 50 -10.62 -14.77 8.05
N ILE A 51 -10.01 -13.98 7.18
CA ILE A 51 -8.78 -13.23 7.45
C ILE A 51 -8.90 -11.80 6.94
N GLN A 52 -8.19 -10.89 7.59
CA GLN A 52 -7.99 -9.54 7.09
C GLN A 52 -6.73 -9.49 6.22
N VAL A 53 -6.77 -8.69 5.15
CA VAL A 53 -5.63 -8.46 4.27
C VAL A 53 -5.19 -7.01 4.36
N TRP A 54 -3.96 -6.81 4.79
CA TRP A 54 -3.33 -5.52 5.02
C TRP A 54 -2.15 -5.31 4.08
N SER A 55 -1.83 -4.05 3.79
CA SER A 55 -0.69 -3.67 2.95
C SER A 55 -0.01 -2.40 3.45
N THR A 56 1.00 -1.92 2.72
CA THR A 56 1.63 -0.62 2.95
C THR A 56 1.26 0.35 1.85
N ALA A 57 1.18 1.64 2.22
CA ALA A 57 1.09 2.73 1.26
C ALA A 57 2.05 3.87 1.62
N PHE A 58 2.62 4.48 0.59
CA PHE A 58 3.40 5.70 0.66
C PHE A 58 2.51 6.87 0.30
N VAL A 59 2.43 7.87 1.17
CA VAL A 59 1.53 9.02 1.01
C VAL A 59 2.33 10.25 0.67
N LEU A 60 1.92 10.93 -0.41
CA LEU A 60 2.42 12.24 -0.80
C LEU A 60 1.23 13.10 -1.24
N CYS A 61 0.71 13.88 -0.29
CA CYS A 61 -0.46 14.74 -0.44
C CYS A 61 -0.03 16.17 -0.70
N ARG A 62 -0.55 16.80 -1.76
CA ARG A 62 -0.32 18.22 -2.04
C ARG A 62 -1.63 18.88 -2.50
N PRO A 63 -1.73 20.22 -2.44
CA PRO A 63 -2.94 20.95 -2.84
C PRO A 63 -3.37 20.70 -4.29
N THR A 64 -2.41 20.41 -5.18
CA THR A 64 -2.67 20.10 -6.58
C THR A 64 -1.95 18.82 -7.01
N GLU A 65 -2.51 18.14 -8.01
CA GLU A 65 -1.90 16.96 -8.62
C GLU A 65 -0.51 17.27 -9.20
N LYS A 66 -0.34 18.46 -9.76
CA LYS A 66 0.94 18.89 -10.31
C LYS A 66 2.00 19.00 -9.21
N GLU A 67 1.69 19.65 -8.10
CA GLU A 67 2.62 19.76 -6.95
C GLU A 67 2.96 18.39 -6.38
N ALA A 68 2.00 17.48 -6.28
CA ALA A 68 2.26 16.12 -5.83
C ALA A 68 3.21 15.36 -6.77
N ARG A 69 3.07 15.53 -8.07
CA ARG A 69 3.95 14.91 -9.06
C ARG A 69 5.34 15.54 -9.08
N ASP A 70 5.42 16.86 -8.98
CA ASP A 70 6.69 17.58 -8.91
C ASP A 70 7.50 17.16 -7.67
N GLU A 71 6.83 17.05 -6.52
CA GLU A 71 7.46 16.57 -5.29
C GLU A 71 7.92 15.11 -5.39
N LEU A 72 7.10 14.23 -5.98
CA LEU A 72 7.50 12.85 -6.22
C LEU A 72 8.74 12.80 -7.12
N HIS A 73 8.78 13.61 -8.18
CA HIS A 73 9.94 13.73 -9.05
C HIS A 73 11.17 14.22 -8.28
N TYR A 74 11.03 15.26 -7.48
CA TYR A 74 12.10 15.77 -6.63
C TYR A 74 12.66 14.69 -5.69
N VAL A 75 11.80 13.98 -4.97
CA VAL A 75 12.21 12.94 -4.02
C VAL A 75 12.91 11.76 -4.72
N VAL A 76 12.40 11.35 -5.89
CA VAL A 76 12.89 10.15 -6.58
C VAL A 76 14.06 10.47 -7.51
N GLU A 77 13.97 11.53 -8.32
CA GLU A 77 14.93 11.78 -9.38
C GLU A 77 16.06 12.71 -8.94
N GLU A 78 15.75 13.75 -8.13
CA GLU A 78 16.76 14.75 -7.75
C GLU A 78 17.47 14.41 -6.44
N GLN A 79 16.74 13.85 -5.47
CA GLN A 79 17.28 13.51 -4.14
C GLN A 79 17.48 12.02 -3.93
N GLY A 80 17.05 11.19 -4.87
CA GLY A 80 17.08 9.74 -4.76
C GLY A 80 18.49 9.17 -4.83
N ASP A 81 18.85 8.33 -3.87
CA ASP A 81 20.10 7.56 -3.87
C ASP A 81 19.95 6.30 -4.74
N TRP A 82 20.12 6.48 -6.05
CA TRP A 82 19.99 5.41 -7.04
C TRP A 82 21.04 4.31 -6.85
N GLU A 83 22.24 4.63 -6.36
CA GLU A 83 23.30 3.63 -6.09
C GLU A 83 22.90 2.70 -4.94
N ALA A 84 22.36 3.28 -3.86
CA ALA A 84 21.82 2.49 -2.74
C ALA A 84 20.64 1.63 -3.19
N ILE A 85 19.73 2.16 -4.02
CA ILE A 85 18.59 1.42 -4.56
C ILE A 85 19.04 0.28 -5.49
N ASP A 86 20.04 0.50 -6.32
CA ASP A 86 20.60 -0.56 -7.18
C ASP A 86 21.23 -1.67 -6.34
N THR A 87 21.88 -1.32 -5.25
CA THR A 87 22.43 -2.30 -4.31
C THR A 87 21.33 -3.09 -3.61
N LEU A 88 20.30 -2.40 -3.12
CA LEU A 88 19.14 -3.03 -2.50
C LEU A 88 18.40 -3.97 -3.48
N ALA A 89 18.16 -3.53 -4.71
CA ALA A 89 17.51 -4.32 -5.74
C ALA A 89 18.26 -5.64 -6.03
N ARG A 90 19.60 -5.59 -6.04
CA ARG A 90 20.42 -6.80 -6.15
C ARG A 90 20.26 -7.74 -4.95
N ILE A 91 20.29 -7.20 -3.73
CA ILE A 91 20.16 -7.99 -2.49
C ILE A 91 18.81 -8.71 -2.45
N ILE A 92 17.72 -8.02 -2.78
CA ILE A 92 16.36 -8.60 -2.79
C ILE A 92 16.03 -9.36 -4.08
N ARG A 93 17.01 -9.55 -4.97
CA ARG A 93 16.89 -10.27 -6.24
C ARG A 93 15.82 -9.72 -7.18
N MET A 94 15.67 -8.40 -7.19
CA MET A 94 14.70 -7.70 -8.02
C MET A 94 15.25 -7.41 -9.43
N ASP A 95 16.57 -7.44 -9.61
CA ASP A 95 17.22 -7.29 -10.92
C ASP A 95 16.97 -8.54 -11.76
N ASN A 96 15.93 -8.49 -12.59
CA ASN A 96 15.62 -9.53 -13.55
C ASN A 96 15.89 -9.00 -14.97
N ARG A 97 16.79 -9.66 -15.71
CA ARG A 97 17.18 -9.28 -17.08
C ARG A 97 16.06 -9.40 -18.10
N ASP A 98 15.01 -10.17 -17.77
CA ASP A 98 13.85 -10.37 -18.64
C ASP A 98 12.81 -9.25 -18.51
N VAL A 99 13.02 -8.30 -17.60
CA VAL A 99 12.12 -7.15 -17.39
C VAL A 99 12.65 -5.94 -18.16
N PRO A 100 11.82 -5.26 -18.95
CA PRO A 100 12.20 -4.04 -19.67
C PRO A 100 12.83 -2.99 -18.74
N PRO A 101 13.86 -2.23 -19.20
CA PRO A 101 14.60 -1.28 -18.36
C PRO A 101 13.74 -0.19 -17.73
N ASP A 102 12.74 0.30 -18.45
CA ASP A 102 11.77 1.30 -17.96
C ASP A 102 10.90 0.75 -16.83
N VAL A 103 10.45 -0.50 -16.95
CA VAL A 103 9.70 -1.20 -15.88
C VAL A 103 10.60 -1.45 -14.68
N GLN A 104 11.86 -1.83 -14.90
CA GLN A 104 12.83 -1.98 -13.82
C GLN A 104 13.08 -0.66 -13.09
N ARG A 105 13.27 0.45 -13.84
CA ARG A 105 13.44 1.77 -13.25
C ARG A 105 12.23 2.16 -12.40
N ALA A 106 11.02 1.97 -12.91
CA ALA A 106 9.78 2.25 -12.18
C ALA A 106 9.67 1.42 -10.87
N ARG A 107 10.08 0.15 -10.91
CA ARG A 107 10.14 -0.70 -9.71
C ARG A 107 11.14 -0.17 -8.69
N LYS A 108 12.33 0.23 -9.12
CA LYS A 108 13.37 0.81 -8.27
C LYS A 108 12.94 2.15 -7.67
N ALA A 109 12.28 3.01 -8.43
CA ALA A 109 11.67 4.25 -7.92
C ALA A 109 10.67 3.97 -6.78
N ARG A 110 9.87 2.91 -6.88
CA ARG A 110 8.95 2.50 -5.82
C ARG A 110 9.64 1.94 -4.57
N LEU A 111 10.85 1.39 -4.69
CA LEU A 111 11.65 1.05 -3.50
C LEU A 111 12.07 2.30 -2.73
N MET A 112 12.38 3.37 -3.43
CA MET A 112 12.80 4.65 -2.85
C MET A 112 11.65 5.33 -2.08
N THR A 113 10.41 5.16 -2.55
CA THR A 113 9.20 5.70 -1.94
C THR A 113 8.52 4.68 -1.02
N GLY A 114 9.14 4.35 0.12
CA GLY A 114 8.53 3.49 1.14
C GLY A 114 8.67 1.99 0.88
N TYR A 115 9.82 1.55 0.34
CA TYR A 115 10.15 0.13 0.18
C TYR A 115 9.14 -0.67 -0.67
N GLY A 116 8.67 -0.07 -1.76
CA GLY A 116 7.71 -0.70 -2.67
C GLY A 116 6.26 -0.63 -2.21
N SER A 117 5.95 0.27 -1.29
CA SER A 117 4.59 0.56 -0.85
C SER A 117 3.69 1.03 -1.99
N TYR A 118 2.38 0.86 -1.83
CA TYR A 118 1.40 1.37 -2.78
C TYR A 118 1.43 2.91 -2.81
N PRO A 119 1.58 3.56 -3.97
CA PRO A 119 1.70 5.01 -4.03
C PRO A 119 0.32 5.67 -3.91
N LEU A 120 0.15 6.49 -2.89
CA LEU A 120 -0.97 7.43 -2.72
C LEU A 120 -0.43 8.85 -2.94
N VAL A 121 -0.40 9.28 -4.20
CA VAL A 121 0.19 10.55 -4.64
C VAL A 121 -0.87 11.39 -5.32
N GLY A 122 -1.14 12.60 -4.81
CA GLY A 122 -2.16 13.48 -5.37
C GLY A 122 -2.75 14.46 -4.36
N THR A 123 -3.94 14.97 -4.70
CA THR A 123 -4.73 15.80 -3.78
C THR A 123 -5.41 14.94 -2.71
N PRO A 124 -5.93 15.55 -1.62
CA PRO A 124 -6.69 14.82 -0.60
C PRO A 124 -7.81 13.96 -1.21
N GLU A 125 -8.57 14.49 -2.17
CA GLU A 125 -9.67 13.80 -2.83
C GLU A 125 -9.19 12.61 -3.67
N GLN A 126 -8.09 12.80 -4.43
CA GLN A 126 -7.50 11.73 -5.22
C GLN A 126 -6.98 10.59 -4.36
N ILE A 127 -6.39 10.91 -3.20
CA ILE A 127 -5.95 9.89 -2.22
C ILE A 127 -7.15 9.11 -1.69
N VAL A 128 -8.24 9.79 -1.33
CA VAL A 128 -9.47 9.13 -0.86
C VAL A 128 -10.10 8.25 -1.94
N ASP A 129 -10.11 8.71 -3.19
CA ASP A 129 -10.62 7.92 -4.31
C ASP A 129 -9.79 6.66 -4.55
N GLU A 130 -8.48 6.74 -4.38
CA GLU A 130 -7.59 5.57 -4.51
C GLU A 130 -7.77 4.59 -3.34
N LEU A 131 -7.94 5.10 -2.12
CA LEU A 131 -8.26 4.29 -0.94
C LEU A 131 -9.64 3.62 -1.06
N ARG A 132 -10.61 4.27 -1.69
CA ARG A 132 -11.93 3.69 -1.97
C ARG A 132 -11.81 2.48 -2.93
N LYS A 133 -10.97 2.59 -3.96
CA LYS A 133 -10.71 1.47 -4.89
C LYS A 133 -10.06 0.29 -4.18
N LEU A 134 -9.03 0.54 -3.34
CA LEU A 134 -8.40 -0.52 -2.55
C LEU A 134 -9.36 -1.18 -1.58
N SER A 135 -10.22 -0.41 -0.92
CA SER A 135 -11.28 -0.95 -0.06
C SER A 135 -12.28 -1.81 -0.85
N ALA A 136 -12.70 -1.35 -2.03
CA ALA A 136 -13.58 -2.14 -2.92
C ALA A 136 -12.92 -3.43 -3.42
N ASP A 137 -11.60 -3.44 -3.58
CA ASP A 137 -10.79 -4.62 -3.88
C ASP A 137 -10.63 -5.57 -2.67
N GLY A 138 -11.16 -5.16 -1.50
CA GLY A 138 -11.19 -5.97 -0.29
C GLY A 138 -9.96 -5.79 0.62
N VAL A 139 -9.16 -4.76 0.45
CA VAL A 139 -8.09 -4.41 1.40
C VAL A 139 -8.71 -3.88 2.68
N ASP A 140 -8.41 -4.52 3.81
CA ASP A 140 -8.99 -4.16 5.12
C ASP A 140 -8.25 -3.03 5.80
N GLY A 141 -6.96 -2.87 5.52
CA GLY A 141 -6.17 -1.81 6.14
C GLY A 141 -4.83 -1.56 5.48
N LEU A 142 -4.28 -0.37 5.77
CA LEU A 142 -3.00 0.08 5.26
C LEU A 142 -2.13 0.62 6.38
N VAL A 143 -0.85 0.26 6.35
CA VAL A 143 0.20 0.93 7.11
C VAL A 143 0.76 2.04 6.23
N LEU A 144 0.65 3.28 6.69
CA LEU A 144 1.02 4.46 5.92
C LEU A 144 2.43 4.90 6.24
N SER A 145 3.14 5.38 5.24
CA SER A 145 4.46 5.99 5.36
C SER A 145 4.56 7.31 4.60
N TRP A 146 5.44 8.20 5.07
CA TRP A 146 5.68 9.54 4.52
C TRP A 146 7.17 9.82 4.45
N VAL A 147 7.58 10.80 3.65
CA VAL A 147 8.96 11.33 3.68
C VAL A 147 9.18 12.14 4.95
N ASN A 148 8.27 13.07 5.25
CA ASN A 148 8.33 13.93 6.43
C ASN A 148 7.13 13.68 7.36
N TYR A 149 7.27 12.76 8.30
CA TYR A 149 6.20 12.39 9.23
C TYR A 149 5.66 13.55 10.06
N GLN A 150 6.50 14.50 10.46
CA GLN A 150 6.05 15.60 11.31
C GLN A 150 5.08 16.55 10.60
N HIS A 151 5.34 16.81 9.34
CA HIS A 151 4.51 17.71 8.53
C HIS A 151 3.37 16.95 7.85
N GLU A 152 3.70 15.90 7.12
CA GLU A 152 2.75 15.22 6.22
C GLU A 152 1.71 14.39 6.96
N LEU A 153 2.03 13.83 8.14
CA LEU A 153 1.04 13.18 8.99
C LEU A 153 0.01 14.18 9.53
N ARG A 154 0.45 15.38 9.91
CA ARG A 154 -0.49 16.44 10.37
C ARG A 154 -1.41 16.89 9.23
N GLN A 155 -0.85 17.08 8.04
CA GLN A 155 -1.62 17.40 6.85
C GLN A 155 -2.65 16.29 6.54
N PHE A 156 -2.22 15.04 6.54
CA PHE A 156 -3.10 13.89 6.32
C PHE A 156 -4.27 13.85 7.33
N ILE A 157 -3.97 14.11 8.60
CA ILE A 157 -5.00 14.18 9.65
C ILE A 157 -5.98 15.32 9.40
N ALA A 158 -5.50 16.47 8.96
CA ALA A 158 -6.36 17.66 8.77
C ALA A 158 -7.17 17.60 7.47
N GLU A 159 -6.62 17.05 6.39
CA GLU A 159 -7.19 17.17 5.06
C GLU A 159 -7.77 15.85 4.52
N VAL A 160 -7.15 14.70 4.82
CA VAL A 160 -7.56 13.41 4.26
C VAL A 160 -8.47 12.63 5.20
N LEU A 161 -8.18 12.57 6.50
CA LEU A 161 -9.00 11.80 7.44
C LEU A 161 -10.48 12.22 7.46
N PRO A 162 -10.85 13.51 7.45
CA PRO A 162 -12.26 13.92 7.40
C PRO A 162 -12.97 13.42 6.13
N LEU A 163 -12.26 13.40 5.00
CA LEU A 163 -12.80 12.89 3.74
C LEU A 163 -12.98 11.36 3.76
N LEU A 164 -12.08 10.63 4.44
CA LEU A 164 -12.24 9.19 4.65
C LEU A 164 -13.46 8.86 5.51
N GLU A 165 -13.71 9.67 6.54
CA GLU A 165 -14.90 9.54 7.40
C GLU A 165 -16.19 9.82 6.61
N GLN A 166 -16.21 10.90 5.82
CA GLN A 166 -17.32 11.22 4.91
C GLN A 166 -17.57 10.12 3.86
N ALA A 167 -16.51 9.50 3.38
CA ALA A 167 -16.58 8.40 2.41
C ALA A 167 -17.00 7.06 3.05
N GLY A 168 -17.13 6.98 4.37
CA GLY A 168 -17.44 5.75 5.11
C GLY A 168 -16.28 4.74 5.13
N LEU A 169 -15.07 5.16 4.79
CA LEU A 169 -13.86 4.31 4.78
C LEU A 169 -13.19 4.23 6.16
N ARG A 170 -13.57 5.10 7.07
CA ARG A 170 -13.08 5.16 8.44
C ARG A 170 -14.21 5.57 9.39
N THR A 171 -14.24 4.95 10.55
CA THR A 171 -15.11 5.39 11.64
C THR A 171 -14.44 6.56 12.38
N PRO A 172 -15.15 7.66 12.66
CA PRO A 172 -14.63 8.77 13.46
C PRO A 172 -14.11 8.31 14.82
N ALA A 173 -13.06 8.98 15.32
CA ALA A 173 -12.51 8.69 16.63
C ALA A 173 -13.58 8.90 17.72
N GLY A 174 -13.71 7.95 18.65
CA GLY A 174 -14.70 7.99 19.75
C GLY A 174 -16.08 7.41 19.42
N VAL A 175 -16.32 6.99 18.17
CA VAL A 175 -17.52 6.23 17.81
C VAL A 175 -17.19 4.74 17.84
N THR A 176 -17.82 3.99 18.74
CA THR A 176 -17.72 2.52 18.74
C THR A 176 -18.53 2.00 17.56
N PRO A 177 -17.94 1.17 16.65
CA PRO A 177 -18.72 0.56 15.58
C PRO A 177 -19.85 -0.29 16.19
N ILE A 178 -21.06 -0.09 15.72
CA ILE A 178 -22.18 -0.98 16.07
C ILE A 178 -21.87 -2.30 15.36
N THR A 179 -21.37 -3.30 16.11
CA THR A 179 -21.27 -4.66 15.59
C THR A 179 -22.68 -5.17 15.37
N ALA A 180 -23.07 -5.33 14.10
CA ALA A 180 -24.28 -6.08 13.77
C ALA A 180 -24.09 -7.51 14.32
N GLY A 181 -24.94 -7.87 15.30
CA GLY A 181 -25.01 -9.21 15.87
C GLY A 181 -25.56 -10.23 14.89
#